data_bc41b16006292e80aa4a8b328a827228
#
_entry.id   bc41b16006292e80aa4a8b328a827228
#
_cell.length_a   1.000
_cell.length_b   1.000
_cell.length_c   1.000
_cell.angle_alpha   90.00
_cell.angle_beta   90.00
_cell.angle_gamma   90.00
#
_symmetry.space_group_name_H-M   'P 1'
#
loop_
_entity.id
_entity.type
_entity.pdbx_description
1 polymer ?
#
loop_
_entity_poly.entity_id
_entity_poly.type
_entity_poly.pdbx_seq_one_letter_code
_entity_poly.pdbx_strand_id
1 'polypeptide(L)'
;MNLKILDDFALNEIQPNSKLVLKHLRVLEEMVRIDSRSFGVNEFEGDRKTPSDMKEILDCASNYLRQIGLNKIKINTPPESCVNATPILLAELAVSPSKPTLLFYAHLDKQPYMDDGKFKKWGGIAPTELTWNSDR
;
A
#
# COMPACT_ATOMS: atom_id res chain seq x y z
N MET A 1 -8.25 -16.12 -23.97
CA MET A 1 -6.98 -15.80 -23.28
C MET A 1 -6.07 -17.01 -23.40
N ASN A 2 -4.84 -16.85 -23.84
CA ASN A 2 -3.93 -17.98 -24.02
C ASN A 2 -3.31 -18.36 -22.66
N LEU A 3 -3.73 -19.49 -22.09
CA LEU A 3 -3.27 -19.97 -20.77
C LEU A 3 -1.75 -20.16 -20.74
N LYS A 4 -1.16 -20.59 -21.86
CA LYS A 4 0.30 -20.74 -21.95
C LYS A 4 1.06 -19.45 -21.68
N ILE A 5 0.56 -18.30 -22.14
CA ILE A 5 1.18 -16.99 -21.88
C ILE A 5 1.16 -16.66 -20.38
N LEU A 6 0.08 -17.02 -19.68
CA LEU A 6 -0.02 -16.82 -18.24
C LEU A 6 0.92 -17.74 -17.46
N ASP A 7 1.02 -19.00 -17.88
CA ASP A 7 1.93 -19.97 -17.27
C ASP A 7 3.39 -19.55 -17.48
N ASP A 8 3.76 -19.15 -18.69
CA ASP A 8 5.11 -18.66 -19.02
C ASP A 8 5.45 -17.40 -18.21
N PHE A 9 4.48 -16.47 -18.05
CA PHE A 9 4.65 -15.27 -17.21
C PHE A 9 4.84 -15.65 -15.75
N ALA A 10 4.00 -16.53 -15.20
CA ALA A 10 4.11 -16.98 -13.82
C ALA A 10 5.45 -17.67 -13.54
N LEU A 11 5.89 -18.52 -14.45
CA LEU A 11 7.13 -19.28 -14.30
C LEU A 11 8.40 -18.43 -14.43
N ASN A 12 8.37 -17.37 -15.22
CA ASN A 12 9.56 -16.58 -15.54
C ASN A 12 9.60 -15.24 -14.81
N GLU A 13 8.44 -14.58 -14.64
CA GLU A 13 8.40 -13.19 -14.13
C GLU A 13 8.00 -13.11 -12.66
N ILE A 14 7.25 -14.11 -12.13
CA ILE A 14 6.78 -14.08 -10.72
C ILE A 14 7.68 -14.98 -9.84
N GLN A 15 8.93 -15.20 -10.22
CA GLN A 15 9.88 -15.90 -9.35
C GLN A 15 10.43 -14.96 -8.28
N PRO A 16 10.74 -15.45 -7.07
CA PRO A 16 11.19 -14.62 -5.94
C PRO A 16 12.37 -13.70 -6.27
N ASN A 17 13.27 -14.12 -7.14
CA ASN A 17 14.45 -13.36 -7.53
C ASN A 17 14.33 -12.68 -8.90
N SER A 18 13.15 -12.68 -9.52
CA SER A 18 12.95 -12.00 -10.79
C SER A 18 13.07 -10.48 -10.61
N LYS A 19 13.53 -9.79 -11.67
CA LYS A 19 13.63 -8.32 -11.67
C LYS A 19 12.28 -7.65 -11.40
N LEU A 20 11.19 -8.26 -11.87
CA LEU A 20 9.83 -7.77 -11.67
C LEU A 20 9.46 -7.83 -10.18
N VAL A 21 9.62 -8.98 -9.54
CA VAL A 21 9.31 -9.16 -8.12
C VAL A 21 10.18 -8.25 -7.26
N LEU A 22 11.48 -8.19 -7.50
CA LEU A 22 12.39 -7.33 -6.75
C LEU A 22 12.04 -5.84 -6.89
N LYS A 23 11.59 -5.40 -8.07
CA LYS A 23 11.09 -4.03 -8.28
C LYS A 23 9.89 -3.73 -7.40
N HIS A 24 8.90 -4.65 -7.35
CA HIS A 24 7.69 -4.46 -6.55
C HIS A 24 7.97 -4.52 -5.04
N LEU A 25 8.88 -5.38 -4.63
CA LEU A 25 9.31 -5.51 -3.24
C LEU A 25 9.99 -4.24 -2.71
N ARG A 26 10.75 -3.51 -3.55
CA ARG A 26 11.31 -2.20 -3.16
C ARG A 26 10.23 -1.18 -2.86
N VAL A 27 9.17 -1.13 -3.67
CA VAL A 27 8.04 -0.22 -3.41
C VAL A 27 7.32 -0.63 -2.13
N LEU A 28 7.14 -1.93 -1.89
CA LEU A 28 6.58 -2.41 -0.63
C LEU A 28 7.44 -2.00 0.56
N GLU A 29 8.76 -2.08 0.44
CA GLU A 29 9.70 -1.63 1.48
C GLU A 29 9.53 -0.13 1.79
N GLU A 30 9.42 0.71 0.75
CA GLU A 30 9.13 2.14 0.92
C GLU A 30 7.79 2.37 1.64
N MET A 31 6.73 1.67 1.22
CA MET A 31 5.42 1.76 1.86
C MET A 31 5.44 1.28 3.32
N VAL A 32 6.23 0.25 3.64
CA VAL A 32 6.37 -0.25 5.02
C VAL A 32 7.06 0.78 5.92
N ARG A 33 8.02 1.54 5.41
CA ARG A 33 8.74 2.59 6.16
C ARG A 33 7.85 3.77 6.55
N ILE A 34 6.84 4.09 5.75
CA ILE A 34 5.92 5.20 6.03
C ILE A 34 4.99 4.80 7.18
N ASP A 35 4.97 5.57 8.26
CA ASP A 35 4.12 5.31 9.43
C ASP A 35 2.69 5.82 9.21
N SER A 36 1.96 5.18 8.30
CA SER A 36 0.61 5.56 7.88
C SER A 36 -0.49 5.05 8.82
N ARG A 37 -0.32 5.20 10.14
CA ARG A 37 -1.36 4.82 11.10
C ARG A 37 -2.55 5.76 10.98
N SER A 38 -3.73 5.21 10.71
CA SER A 38 -4.98 5.99 10.59
C SER A 38 -5.54 6.42 11.95
N PHE A 39 -5.26 5.66 12.98
CA PHE A 39 -5.63 5.95 14.35
C PHE A 39 -4.39 6.47 15.07
N GLY A 40 -4.22 7.78 15.03
CA GLY A 40 -3.06 8.44 15.59
C GLY A 40 -3.03 8.37 17.11
N VAL A 41 -1.84 8.49 17.62
CA VAL A 41 -1.55 8.70 19.06
C VAL A 41 -2.28 9.94 19.61
N ASN A 42 -2.84 10.76 18.75
CA ASN A 42 -3.50 12.04 19.04
C ASN A 42 -5.02 12.01 18.87
N GLU A 43 -5.66 10.87 19.00
CA GLU A 43 -7.14 10.80 19.01
C GLU A 43 -7.78 11.70 20.09
N PHE A 44 -7.01 12.09 21.09
CA PHE A 44 -7.47 12.94 22.21
C PHE A 44 -7.09 14.41 22.09
N GLU A 45 -6.27 14.83 21.14
CA GLU A 45 -5.79 16.20 21.03
C GLU A 45 -6.47 17.07 19.96
N GLY A 46 -7.59 16.67 19.43
CA GLY A 46 -8.52 17.55 18.70
C GLY A 46 -8.05 18.10 17.34
N ASP A 47 -6.82 17.91 16.93
CA ASP A 47 -6.30 18.42 15.65
C ASP A 47 -6.25 17.31 14.59
N ARG A 48 -7.41 17.03 13.99
CA ARG A 48 -7.62 15.96 13.01
C ARG A 48 -7.26 16.36 11.59
N LYS A 49 -6.09 16.89 11.39
CA LYS A 49 -5.52 17.00 10.04
C LYS A 49 -5.12 15.61 9.56
N THR A 50 -5.32 15.35 8.29
CA THR A 50 -4.76 14.13 7.68
C THR A 50 -3.27 14.10 8.00
N PRO A 51 -2.76 13.11 8.72
CA PRO A 51 -1.36 13.05 9.10
C PRO A 51 -0.48 13.16 7.85
N SER A 52 0.68 13.82 7.96
CA SER A 52 1.64 13.94 6.85
C SER A 52 2.00 12.57 6.26
N ASP A 53 2.10 11.57 7.11
CA ASP A 53 2.44 10.20 6.73
C ASP A 53 1.31 9.51 5.94
N MET A 54 0.05 9.86 6.22
CA MET A 54 -1.08 9.40 5.40
C MET A 54 -1.03 10.00 3.99
N LYS A 55 -0.64 11.25 3.87
CA LYS A 55 -0.43 11.86 2.56
C LYS A 55 0.74 11.21 1.83
N GLU A 56 1.83 10.97 2.54
CA GLU A 56 3.03 10.34 1.98
C GLU A 56 2.75 8.94 1.44
N ILE A 57 2.02 8.10 2.17
CA ILE A 57 1.66 6.76 1.68
C ILE A 57 0.74 6.80 0.46
N LEU A 58 -0.20 7.76 0.40
CA LEU A 58 -1.08 7.95 -0.75
C LEU A 58 -0.30 8.42 -1.98
N ASP A 59 0.66 9.31 -1.80
CA ASP A 59 1.54 9.79 -2.88
C ASP A 59 2.46 8.66 -3.37
N CYS A 60 3.05 7.87 -2.47
CA CYS A 60 3.84 6.69 -2.80
C CYS A 60 3.01 5.69 -3.63
N ALA A 61 1.83 5.32 -3.15
CA ALA A 61 0.92 4.42 -3.87
C ALA A 61 0.50 4.99 -5.23
N SER A 62 0.16 6.28 -5.31
CA SER A 62 -0.22 6.95 -6.56
C SER A 62 0.91 6.88 -7.60
N ASN A 63 2.13 7.15 -7.18
CA ASN A 63 3.30 7.10 -8.04
C ASN A 63 3.56 5.68 -8.55
N TYR A 64 3.45 4.69 -7.68
CA TYR A 64 3.57 3.29 -8.06
C TYR A 64 2.50 2.88 -9.07
N LEU A 65 1.24 3.22 -8.83
CA LEU A 65 0.14 2.89 -9.74
C LEU A 65 0.33 3.52 -11.13
N ARG A 66 0.87 4.75 -11.21
CA ARG A 66 1.26 5.37 -12.49
C ARG A 66 2.37 4.59 -13.20
N GLN A 67 3.38 4.15 -12.45
CA GLN A 67 4.51 3.37 -13.00
C GLN A 67 4.08 2.03 -13.60
N ILE A 68 3.02 1.42 -13.06
CA ILE A 68 2.46 0.16 -13.59
C ILE A 68 1.35 0.38 -14.63
N GLY A 69 1.11 1.62 -15.04
CA GLY A 69 0.28 1.94 -16.19
C GLY A 69 -1.14 2.44 -15.90
N LEU A 70 -1.53 2.60 -14.63
CA LEU A 70 -2.81 3.22 -14.31
C LEU A 70 -2.71 4.73 -14.55
N ASN A 71 -3.68 5.30 -15.26
CA ASN A 71 -3.64 6.69 -15.70
C ASN A 71 -4.73 7.59 -15.10
N LYS A 72 -5.81 7.00 -14.60
CA LYS A 72 -6.89 7.71 -13.92
C LYS A 72 -6.76 7.54 -12.41
N ILE A 73 -5.91 8.35 -11.80
CA ILE A 73 -5.62 8.28 -10.36
C ILE A 73 -6.12 9.55 -9.70
N LYS A 74 -6.92 9.38 -8.65
CA LYS A 74 -7.50 10.46 -7.88
C LYS A 74 -7.44 10.16 -6.38
N ILE A 75 -6.96 11.12 -5.62
CA ILE A 75 -7.07 11.10 -4.15
C ILE A 75 -8.27 11.99 -3.78
N ASN A 76 -9.25 11.39 -3.14
CA ASN A 76 -10.38 12.11 -2.56
C ASN A 76 -10.09 12.34 -1.09
N THR A 77 -9.87 13.59 -0.73
CA THR A 77 -9.72 14.02 0.66
C THR A 77 -11.11 14.42 1.17
N PRO A 78 -11.56 13.89 2.32
CA PRO A 78 -12.82 14.29 2.90
C PRO A 78 -12.83 15.78 3.26
N PRO A 79 -14.00 16.45 3.24
CA PRO A 79 -14.12 17.79 3.78
C PRO A 79 -13.72 17.85 5.25
N GLU A 80 -13.18 18.99 5.71
CA GLU A 80 -12.77 19.20 7.11
C GLU A 80 -13.92 18.98 8.11
N SER A 81 -15.16 19.14 7.66
CA SER A 81 -16.36 18.84 8.47
C SER A 81 -16.58 17.35 8.73
N CYS A 82 -15.92 16.47 7.99
CA CYS A 82 -16.02 15.02 8.13
C CYS A 82 -14.94 14.49 9.07
N VAL A 83 -15.18 14.63 10.33
CA VAL A 83 -14.21 14.44 11.43
C VAL A 83 -13.56 13.05 11.51
N ASN A 84 -14.17 12.02 10.95
CA ASN A 84 -13.67 10.63 11.01
C ASN A 84 -13.40 10.01 9.64
N ALA A 85 -13.43 10.81 8.59
CA ALA A 85 -13.24 10.28 7.25
C ALA A 85 -11.77 10.33 6.84
N THR A 86 -11.27 9.23 6.33
CA THR A 86 -9.94 9.09 5.79
C THR A 86 -9.94 9.35 4.28
N PRO A 87 -8.84 9.83 3.70
CA PRO A 87 -8.74 9.98 2.26
C PRO A 87 -8.76 8.62 1.55
N ILE A 88 -9.27 8.61 0.32
CA ILE A 88 -9.38 7.42 -0.51
C ILE A 88 -8.59 7.64 -1.80
N LEU A 89 -7.73 6.71 -2.13
CA LEU A 89 -7.06 6.64 -3.43
C LEU A 89 -7.90 5.78 -4.38
N LEU A 90 -8.32 6.37 -5.48
CA LEU A 90 -9.01 5.68 -6.58
C LEU A 90 -8.08 5.63 -7.78
N ALA A 91 -7.98 4.46 -8.39
CA ALA A 91 -7.20 4.26 -9.61
C ALA A 91 -7.96 3.37 -10.59
N GLU A 92 -7.88 3.70 -11.87
CA GLU A 92 -8.57 2.97 -12.92
C GLU A 92 -7.60 2.64 -14.07
N LEU A 93 -7.66 1.42 -14.54
CA LEU A 93 -7.10 1.00 -15.82
C LEU A 93 -8.27 0.68 -16.77
N ALA A 94 -8.61 1.60 -17.64
CA ALA A 94 -9.64 1.39 -18.65
C ALA A 94 -9.06 0.61 -19.84
N VAL A 95 -9.52 -0.62 -20.00
CA VAL A 95 -9.08 -1.49 -21.12
C VAL A 95 -10.07 -1.42 -22.28
N SER A 96 -11.35 -1.63 -22.01
CA SER A 96 -12.42 -1.59 -23.01
C SER A 96 -13.79 -1.50 -22.32
N PRO A 97 -14.73 -0.71 -22.84
CA PRO A 97 -16.08 -0.63 -22.29
C PRO A 97 -16.88 -1.94 -22.43
N SER A 98 -16.46 -2.85 -23.32
CA SER A 98 -17.09 -4.15 -23.50
C SER A 98 -16.57 -5.24 -22.58
N LYS A 99 -15.58 -4.95 -21.74
CA LYS A 99 -15.01 -5.89 -20.78
C LYS A 99 -15.62 -5.71 -19.40
N PRO A 100 -15.78 -6.77 -18.62
CA PRO A 100 -16.19 -6.64 -17.23
C PRO A 100 -15.16 -5.84 -16.42
N THR A 101 -15.65 -5.09 -15.44
CA THR A 101 -14.83 -4.34 -14.50
C THR A 101 -14.49 -5.22 -13.31
N LEU A 102 -13.22 -5.26 -12.93
CA LEU A 102 -12.77 -5.83 -11.67
C LEU A 102 -12.49 -4.70 -10.68
N LEU A 103 -13.06 -4.80 -9.49
CA LEU A 103 -12.81 -3.88 -8.39
C LEU A 103 -11.88 -4.55 -7.39
N PHE A 104 -10.75 -3.91 -7.11
CA PHE A 104 -9.84 -4.28 -6.02
C PHE A 104 -9.99 -3.30 -4.88
N TYR A 105 -10.02 -3.81 -3.67
CA TYR A 105 -10.02 -3.02 -2.44
C TYR A 105 -8.81 -3.39 -1.61
N ALA A 106 -8.10 -2.39 -1.11
CA ALA A 106 -6.93 -2.59 -0.25
C ALA A 106 -6.80 -1.43 0.75
N HIS A 107 -6.18 -1.72 1.88
CA HIS A 107 -5.80 -0.73 2.88
C HIS A 107 -4.37 -0.23 2.64
N LEU A 108 -4.16 1.07 2.84
CA LEU A 108 -2.85 1.72 2.89
C LEU A 108 -2.53 2.21 4.31
N ASP A 109 -3.57 2.35 5.14
CA ASP A 109 -3.41 2.69 6.54
C ASP A 109 -2.95 1.48 7.37
N LYS A 110 -2.17 1.75 8.38
CA LYS A 110 -1.65 0.76 9.32
C LYS A 110 -2.43 0.79 10.62
N GLN A 111 -2.51 -0.37 11.26
CA GLN A 111 -3.00 -0.48 12.63
C GLN A 111 -2.03 0.20 13.60
N PRO A 112 -2.52 0.75 14.72
CA PRO A 112 -1.65 1.17 15.82
C PRO A 112 -0.74 0.03 16.23
N TYR A 113 0.51 0.35 16.55
CA TYR A 113 1.42 -0.66 17.07
C TYR A 113 0.88 -1.16 18.42
N MET A 114 0.74 -2.45 18.55
CA MET A 114 0.39 -3.03 19.84
C MET A 114 1.64 -2.97 20.74
N ASP A 115 1.84 -1.85 21.40
CA ASP A 115 3.00 -1.59 22.27
C ASP A 115 2.75 -2.13 23.69
N ASP A 116 2.41 -3.40 23.79
CA ASP A 116 2.23 -4.08 25.08
C ASP A 116 3.47 -4.86 25.54
N GLY A 117 4.64 -4.53 24.98
CA GLY A 117 5.89 -5.23 25.25
C GLY A 117 5.98 -6.63 24.65
N LYS A 118 4.94 -7.10 23.98
CA LYS A 118 4.90 -8.44 23.35
C LYS A 118 5.65 -8.50 22.04
N PHE A 119 5.91 -7.36 21.41
CA PHE A 119 6.70 -7.26 20.17
C PHE A 119 8.19 -7.50 20.32
N LYS A 120 8.69 -7.66 21.54
CA LYS A 120 10.02 -8.23 21.75
C LYS A 120 10.21 -9.60 21.09
N LYS A 121 9.10 -10.30 20.76
CA LYS A 121 9.11 -11.54 19.99
C LYS A 121 9.52 -11.38 18.52
N TRP A 122 9.46 -10.18 17.95
CA TRP A 122 9.90 -9.90 16.59
C TRP A 122 11.39 -9.54 16.50
N GLY A 123 12.19 -9.88 17.52
CA GLY A 123 13.63 -9.65 17.49
C GLY A 123 14.06 -8.19 17.64
N GLY A 124 13.17 -7.31 18.11
CA GLY A 124 13.48 -5.89 18.30
C GLY A 124 13.44 -5.06 17.01
N ILE A 125 12.91 -5.62 15.93
CA ILE A 125 12.78 -4.93 14.64
C ILE A 125 11.63 -3.94 14.71
N ALA A 126 11.85 -2.72 14.22
CA ALA A 126 10.81 -1.71 14.16
C ALA A 126 9.67 -2.15 13.22
N PRO A 127 8.39 -1.89 13.56
CA PRO A 127 7.24 -2.26 12.72
C PRO A 127 7.24 -1.58 11.33
N THR A 128 8.04 -0.55 11.14
CA THR A 128 8.27 0.17 9.88
C THR A 128 9.48 -0.33 9.11
N GLU A 129 10.06 -1.44 9.53
CA GLU A 129 11.22 -2.04 8.90
C GLU A 129 10.87 -3.39 8.27
N LEU A 130 11.03 -3.49 6.95
CA LEU A 130 10.87 -4.75 6.24
C LEU A 130 12.10 -5.62 6.46
N THR A 131 11.89 -6.83 6.94
CA THR A 131 12.95 -7.82 7.12
C THR A 131 12.72 -9.04 6.25
N TRP A 132 13.82 -9.59 5.77
CA TRP A 132 13.80 -10.82 4.98
C TRP A 132 14.19 -12.00 5.88
N ASN A 133 13.40 -13.04 5.83
CA ASN A 133 13.79 -14.29 6.45
C ASN A 133 14.82 -14.98 5.54
N SER A 134 16.03 -15.18 6.04
CA SER A 134 17.12 -15.84 5.30
C SER A 134 16.91 -17.35 5.11
N ASP A 135 15.88 -17.92 5.74
CA ASP A 135 15.66 -19.36 5.81
C ASP A 135 14.76 -19.90 4.70
N ARG A 136 14.60 -19.16 3.57
CA ARG A 136 13.84 -19.61 2.39
C ARG A 136 14.67 -19.59 1.13
#